data_452379870db6dbd1dfbe465875051c9b
#
_entry.id   452379870db6dbd1dfbe465875051c9b
#
_cell.length_a   1.000
_cell.length_b   1.000
_cell.length_c   1.000
_cell.angle_alpha   90.00
_cell.angle_beta   90.00
_cell.angle_gamma   90.00
#
_symmetry.space_group_name_H-M   'P 1'
#
loop_
_entity.id
_entity.type
_entity.pdbx_description
1 polymer ?
#
loop_
_entity_poly.entity_id
_entity_poly.type
_entity_poly.pdbx_seq_one_letter_code
_entity_poly.pdbx_strand_id
1 'polypeptide(L)'
;FCGSWSYKTHPGTKVGIFYIFAKIFGPMRKKTFRYILFACLACLLVAGFVLRQQFYGNAVRAGRDLYIGSRADYQSLTDSLLPRLRHHWAFGVYARRINLPETFKPGHYVLEPGMSVIRVARMLKLGLQTPVRVSINNARIPAQLAQKLARQIDADSTAIMQVLTSPEVARGVGFDSVTLFSMFIPDSYEFY
;
A
#
# COMPACT_ATOMS: atom_id res chain seq x y z
N PHE A 1 2.24 -66.21 -41.70
CA PHE A 1 1.32 -65.57 -40.76
C PHE A 1 1.91 -64.22 -40.36
N CYS A 2 1.38 -63.18 -40.99
CA CYS A 2 1.85 -61.82 -40.81
C CYS A 2 0.95 -61.16 -39.75
N GLY A 3 1.45 -60.87 -38.60
CA GLY A 3 0.74 -60.17 -37.51
C GLY A 3 1.11 -58.69 -37.53
N SER A 4 0.15 -57.84 -37.99
CA SER A 4 0.30 -56.40 -37.98
C SER A 4 0.12 -55.87 -36.55
N TRP A 5 1.16 -55.27 -35.99
CA TRP A 5 1.09 -54.50 -34.72
C TRP A 5 0.64 -53.09 -35.03
N SER A 6 -0.61 -52.80 -34.67
CA SER A 6 -1.18 -51.43 -34.71
C SER A 6 -0.79 -50.70 -33.42
N TYR A 7 0.09 -49.72 -33.50
CA TYR A 7 0.41 -48.81 -32.38
C TYR A 7 -0.72 -47.79 -32.26
N LYS A 8 -1.56 -47.96 -31.25
CA LYS A 8 -2.46 -46.89 -30.77
C LYS A 8 -1.62 -45.90 -29.97
N THR A 9 -1.17 -44.82 -30.57
CA THR A 9 -0.55 -43.70 -29.87
C THR A 9 -1.62 -42.87 -29.19
N HIS A 10 -1.63 -42.85 -27.86
CA HIS A 10 -2.37 -41.88 -27.10
C HIS A 10 -1.76 -40.47 -27.34
N PRO A 11 -2.56 -39.43 -27.64
CA PRO A 11 -2.03 -38.08 -27.82
C PRO A 11 -1.71 -37.46 -26.47
N GLY A 12 -0.46 -37.57 -26.03
CA GLY A 12 0.08 -36.78 -24.93
C GLY A 12 0.06 -35.31 -25.30
N THR A 13 -0.56 -34.51 -24.47
CA THR A 13 -0.92 -33.09 -24.61
C THR A 13 0.20 -32.11 -24.98
N LYS A 14 1.46 -32.54 -25.02
CA LYS A 14 2.62 -31.69 -25.41
C LYS A 14 2.91 -31.66 -26.90
N VAL A 15 2.50 -32.67 -27.65
CA VAL A 15 2.71 -32.75 -29.12
C VAL A 15 1.69 -31.89 -29.88
N GLY A 16 0.49 -31.72 -29.32
CA GLY A 16 -0.59 -30.95 -29.93
C GLY A 16 -0.30 -29.47 -30.12
N ILE A 17 0.39 -28.86 -29.14
CA ILE A 17 0.71 -27.41 -29.20
C ILE A 17 1.77 -27.15 -30.28
N PHE A 18 2.76 -28.02 -30.42
CA PHE A 18 3.82 -27.91 -31.42
C PHE A 18 3.27 -28.15 -32.84
N TYR A 19 2.30 -29.07 -32.98
CA TYR A 19 1.66 -29.38 -34.27
C TYR A 19 0.71 -28.24 -34.71
N ILE A 20 -0.01 -27.63 -33.79
CA ILE A 20 -0.84 -26.46 -34.03
C ILE A 20 0.05 -25.25 -34.41
N PHE A 21 1.17 -25.06 -33.74
CA PHE A 21 2.14 -24.03 -34.08
C PHE A 21 2.75 -24.27 -35.48
N ALA A 22 3.14 -25.50 -35.80
CA ALA A 22 3.66 -25.87 -37.12
C ALA A 22 2.63 -25.75 -38.25
N LYS A 23 1.34 -25.96 -37.96
CA LYS A 23 0.25 -25.83 -38.94
C LYS A 23 -0.15 -24.37 -39.17
N ILE A 24 -0.03 -23.51 -38.18
CA ILE A 24 -0.26 -22.05 -38.29
C ILE A 24 0.92 -21.39 -38.99
N PHE A 25 2.15 -21.92 -38.80
CA PHE A 25 3.40 -21.47 -39.41
C PHE A 25 3.77 -22.36 -40.64
N GLY A 26 2.84 -22.60 -41.57
CA GLY A 26 3.14 -23.19 -42.87
C GLY A 26 4.31 -22.45 -43.56
N PRO A 27 4.84 -22.87 -44.73
CA PRO A 27 6.05 -22.35 -45.35
C PRO A 27 5.93 -20.85 -45.62
N MET A 28 6.05 -20.06 -44.53
CA MET A 28 6.00 -18.60 -44.62
C MET A 28 7.25 -18.10 -45.36
N ARG A 29 7.04 -17.28 -46.36
CA ARG A 29 8.13 -16.54 -47.01
C ARG A 29 8.98 -15.84 -45.94
N LYS A 30 10.31 -15.96 -46.01
CA LYS A 30 11.26 -15.37 -45.02
C LYS A 30 10.98 -13.90 -44.66
N LYS A 31 10.34 -13.17 -45.56
CA LYS A 31 9.91 -11.77 -45.36
C LYS A 31 8.72 -11.69 -44.37
N THR A 32 7.70 -12.55 -44.50
CA THR A 32 6.52 -12.55 -43.63
C THR A 32 6.86 -12.93 -42.20
N PHE A 33 7.76 -13.91 -42.02
CA PHE A 33 8.26 -14.29 -40.71
C PHE A 33 8.97 -13.14 -39.99
N ARG A 34 9.79 -12.34 -40.71
CA ARG A 34 10.45 -11.14 -40.12
C ARG A 34 9.41 -10.09 -39.69
N TYR A 35 8.37 -9.83 -40.48
CA TYR A 35 7.33 -8.86 -40.08
C TYR A 35 6.56 -9.31 -38.84
N ILE A 36 6.23 -10.61 -38.71
CA ILE A 36 5.58 -11.15 -37.50
C ILE A 36 6.50 -11.02 -36.30
N LEU A 37 7.78 -11.33 -36.45
CA LEU A 37 8.75 -11.18 -35.37
C LEU A 37 8.87 -9.71 -34.90
N PHE A 38 8.92 -8.75 -35.85
CA PHE A 38 8.93 -7.33 -35.52
C PHE A 38 7.63 -6.88 -34.86
N ALA A 39 6.48 -7.36 -35.32
CA ALA A 39 5.19 -7.06 -34.72
C ALA A 39 5.09 -7.60 -33.29
N CYS A 40 5.53 -8.83 -33.05
CA CYS A 40 5.57 -9.40 -31.70
C CYS A 40 6.52 -8.61 -30.79
N LEU A 41 7.71 -8.24 -31.29
CA LEU A 41 8.65 -7.42 -30.53
C LEU A 41 8.06 -6.05 -30.20
N ALA A 42 7.42 -5.40 -31.15
CA ALA A 42 6.75 -4.11 -30.93
C ALA A 42 5.62 -4.23 -29.90
N CYS A 43 4.78 -5.28 -29.98
CA CYS A 43 3.75 -5.57 -28.98
C CYS A 43 4.34 -5.77 -27.57
N LEU A 44 5.44 -6.50 -27.45
CA LEU A 44 6.14 -6.71 -26.17
C LEU A 44 6.68 -5.39 -25.60
N LEU A 45 7.25 -4.53 -26.45
CA LEU A 45 7.75 -3.21 -26.01
C LEU A 45 6.60 -2.32 -25.56
N VAL A 46 5.49 -2.28 -26.29
CA VAL A 46 4.30 -1.51 -25.91
C VAL A 46 3.70 -2.05 -24.61
N ALA A 47 3.56 -3.37 -24.47
CA ALA A 47 3.08 -4.00 -23.25
C ALA A 47 3.98 -3.68 -22.05
N GLY A 48 5.30 -3.78 -22.23
CA GLY A 48 6.28 -3.41 -21.21
C GLY A 48 6.20 -1.94 -20.81
N PHE A 49 6.02 -1.05 -21.79
CA PHE A 49 5.84 0.38 -21.52
C PHE A 49 4.56 0.68 -20.75
N VAL A 50 3.42 0.06 -21.14
CA VAL A 50 2.14 0.20 -20.44
C VAL A 50 2.23 -0.33 -19.01
N LEU A 51 2.83 -1.50 -18.80
CA LEU A 51 3.05 -2.05 -17.47
C LEU A 51 3.91 -1.11 -16.61
N ARG A 52 5.03 -0.64 -17.17
CA ARG A 52 5.88 0.33 -16.47
C ARG A 52 5.09 1.57 -16.05
N GLN A 53 4.25 2.11 -16.94
CA GLN A 53 3.42 3.28 -16.65
C GLN A 53 2.42 3.02 -15.51
N GLN A 54 1.88 1.81 -15.42
CA GLN A 54 0.93 1.44 -14.35
C GLN A 54 1.60 1.36 -12.97
N PHE A 55 2.84 0.89 -12.89
CA PHE A 55 3.57 0.74 -11.62
C PHE A 55 4.30 2.01 -11.18
N TYR A 56 4.92 2.72 -12.13
CA TYR A 56 5.76 3.90 -11.87
C TYR A 56 5.08 5.22 -12.23
N GLY A 57 3.98 5.18 -12.97
CA GLY A 57 3.21 6.38 -13.33
C GLY A 57 2.44 6.96 -12.15
N ASN A 58 1.81 8.10 -12.40
CA ASN A 58 1.00 8.83 -11.43
C ASN A 58 -0.25 8.02 -11.05
N ALA A 59 -0.22 7.38 -9.91
CA ALA A 59 -1.31 6.54 -9.43
C ALA A 59 -2.29 7.28 -8.53
N VAL A 60 -1.83 8.22 -7.71
CA VAL A 60 -2.68 8.99 -6.79
C VAL A 60 -3.40 10.12 -7.55
N ARG A 61 -4.75 10.11 -7.49
CA ARG A 61 -5.60 11.12 -8.17
C ARG A 61 -5.62 12.45 -7.46
N ALA A 62 -5.82 12.42 -6.15
CA ALA A 62 -5.89 13.61 -5.30
C ALA A 62 -5.11 13.34 -4.02
N GLY A 63 -4.25 14.27 -3.65
CA GLY A 63 -3.54 14.24 -2.38
C GLY A 63 -4.54 14.41 -1.24
N ARG A 64 -4.51 13.51 -0.29
CA ARG A 64 -5.32 13.57 0.95
C ARG A 64 -4.64 12.79 2.06
N ASP A 65 -4.97 13.19 3.28
CA ASP A 65 -4.60 12.46 4.47
C ASP A 65 -5.25 11.08 4.50
N LEU A 66 -4.46 10.07 4.80
CA LEU A 66 -4.88 8.69 4.99
C LEU A 66 -4.57 8.31 6.43
N TYR A 67 -5.60 8.11 7.23
CA TYR A 67 -5.49 7.63 8.60
C TYR A 67 -5.76 6.13 8.63
N ILE A 68 -4.83 5.39 9.21
CA ILE A 68 -4.92 3.94 9.39
C ILE A 68 -4.90 3.68 10.89
N GLY A 69 -6.04 3.28 11.44
CA GLY A 69 -6.15 2.95 12.86
C GLY A 69 -5.28 1.76 13.26
N SER A 70 -4.90 1.68 14.52
CA SER A 70 -4.06 0.60 15.05
C SER A 70 -4.70 -0.80 14.99
N ARG A 71 -6.03 -0.87 14.82
CA ARG A 71 -6.80 -2.12 14.65
C ARG A 71 -7.32 -2.31 13.22
N ALA A 72 -6.85 -1.48 12.27
CA ALA A 72 -7.31 -1.58 10.88
C ALA A 72 -6.83 -2.90 10.26
N ASP A 73 -7.76 -3.60 9.63
CA ASP A 73 -7.45 -4.75 8.78
C ASP A 73 -7.02 -4.29 7.37
N TYR A 74 -6.34 -5.17 6.65
CA TYR A 74 -5.92 -4.89 5.26
C TYR A 74 -7.10 -4.53 4.35
N GLN A 75 -8.28 -5.09 4.60
CA GLN A 75 -9.49 -4.75 3.85
C GLN A 75 -9.90 -3.30 4.09
N SER A 76 -9.93 -2.84 5.34
CA SER A 76 -10.21 -1.45 5.69
C SER A 76 -9.20 -0.48 5.07
N LEU A 77 -7.91 -0.87 5.02
CA LEU A 77 -6.87 -0.13 4.31
C LEU A 77 -7.18 -0.01 2.81
N THR A 78 -7.51 -1.13 2.16
CA THR A 78 -7.80 -1.14 0.72
C THR A 78 -9.04 -0.33 0.39
N ASP A 79 -10.10 -0.44 1.17
CA ASP A 79 -11.35 0.30 0.98
C ASP A 79 -11.13 1.82 1.09
N SER A 80 -10.25 2.25 1.99
CA SER A 80 -9.89 3.66 2.15
C SER A 80 -8.94 4.18 1.07
N LEU A 81 -8.06 3.32 0.55
CA LEU A 81 -6.99 3.68 -0.37
C LEU A 81 -7.40 3.56 -1.84
N LEU A 82 -8.13 2.49 -2.22
CA LEU A 82 -8.46 2.21 -3.62
C LEU A 82 -9.20 3.36 -4.33
N PRO A 83 -10.19 4.04 -3.72
CA PRO A 83 -10.87 5.17 -4.38
C PRO A 83 -9.92 6.30 -4.78
N ARG A 84 -8.77 6.41 -4.12
CA ARG A 84 -7.75 7.45 -4.33
C ARG A 84 -6.72 7.09 -5.38
N LEU A 85 -6.63 5.80 -5.76
CA LEU A 85 -5.70 5.29 -6.76
C LEU A 85 -6.35 5.16 -8.13
N ARG A 86 -5.56 5.34 -9.19
CA ARG A 86 -5.98 5.07 -10.58
C ARG A 86 -5.78 3.60 -10.97
N HIS A 87 -4.73 2.98 -10.44
CA HIS A 87 -4.26 1.66 -10.86
C HIS A 87 -4.45 0.63 -9.73
N HIS A 88 -5.72 0.29 -9.43
CA HIS A 88 -6.08 -0.64 -8.35
C HIS A 88 -5.42 -2.01 -8.52
N TRP A 89 -5.45 -2.54 -9.76
CA TRP A 89 -4.86 -3.84 -10.08
C TRP A 89 -3.34 -3.86 -9.80
N ALA A 90 -2.62 -2.83 -10.27
CA ALA A 90 -1.18 -2.72 -10.07
C ALA A 90 -0.82 -2.63 -8.58
N PHE A 91 -1.63 -1.91 -7.79
CA PHE A 91 -1.46 -1.86 -6.34
C PHE A 91 -1.64 -3.24 -5.70
N GLY A 92 -2.72 -3.96 -6.03
CA GLY A 92 -2.99 -5.29 -5.48
C GLY A 92 -1.88 -6.30 -5.80
N VAL A 93 -1.36 -6.32 -7.03
CA VAL A 93 -0.25 -7.18 -7.43
C VAL A 93 1.02 -6.84 -6.66
N TYR A 94 1.37 -5.55 -6.59
CA TYR A 94 2.59 -5.12 -5.91
C TYR A 94 2.51 -5.30 -4.39
N ALA A 95 1.36 -4.99 -3.79
CA ALA A 95 1.12 -5.17 -2.36
C ALA A 95 1.32 -6.63 -1.91
N ARG A 96 0.78 -7.59 -2.67
CA ARG A 96 0.99 -9.03 -2.41
C ARG A 96 2.46 -9.42 -2.54
N ARG A 97 3.15 -8.92 -3.58
CA ARG A 97 4.57 -9.23 -3.80
C ARG A 97 5.48 -8.78 -2.67
N ILE A 98 5.17 -7.65 -2.02
CA ILE A 98 5.96 -7.13 -0.89
C ILE A 98 5.44 -7.59 0.48
N ASN A 99 4.43 -8.47 0.51
CA ASN A 99 3.74 -8.93 1.72
C ASN A 99 3.14 -7.78 2.55
N LEU A 100 2.58 -6.78 1.87
CA LEU A 100 1.98 -5.61 2.52
C LEU A 100 0.82 -5.97 3.46
N PRO A 101 -0.07 -6.95 3.15
CA PRO A 101 -1.19 -7.31 4.01
C PRO A 101 -0.81 -7.64 5.46
N GLU A 102 0.39 -8.17 5.67
CA GLU A 102 0.89 -8.57 6.99
C GLU A 102 1.85 -7.55 7.61
N THR A 103 2.40 -6.64 6.78
CA THR A 103 3.52 -5.78 7.20
C THR A 103 3.21 -4.30 7.18
N PHE A 104 1.99 -3.89 6.77
CA PHE A 104 1.63 -2.47 6.80
C PHE A 104 1.59 -1.95 8.24
N LYS A 105 1.92 -0.68 8.42
CA LYS A 105 1.93 -0.03 9.73
C LYS A 105 0.77 0.94 9.85
N PRO A 106 0.07 0.96 11.00
CA PRO A 106 -0.93 1.98 11.28
C PRO A 106 -0.28 3.36 11.39
N GLY A 107 -1.08 4.42 11.23
CA GLY A 107 -0.61 5.79 11.39
C GLY A 107 -1.19 6.76 10.36
N HIS A 108 -0.69 7.99 10.39
CA HIS A 108 -1.10 9.05 9.48
C HIS A 108 -0.13 9.16 8.30
N TYR A 109 -0.67 9.09 7.09
CA TYR A 109 0.07 9.18 5.84
C TYR A 109 -0.52 10.24 4.93
N VAL A 110 0.31 11.09 4.37
CA VAL A 110 -0.11 12.08 3.38
C VAL A 110 0.21 11.55 1.98
N LEU A 111 -0.83 11.31 1.21
CA LEU A 111 -0.71 10.90 -0.19
C LEU A 111 -0.58 12.16 -1.05
N GLU A 112 0.58 12.36 -1.67
CA GLU A 112 0.79 13.45 -2.63
C GLU A 112 0.22 13.09 -4.00
N PRO A 113 -0.38 14.06 -4.73
CA PRO A 113 -0.82 13.85 -6.10
C PRO A 113 0.35 13.40 -6.97
N GLY A 114 0.11 12.40 -7.82
CA GLY A 114 1.15 11.89 -8.71
C GLY A 114 2.10 10.86 -8.11
N MET A 115 1.96 10.48 -6.84
CA MET A 115 2.70 9.35 -6.28
C MET A 115 2.44 8.07 -7.06
N SER A 116 3.49 7.28 -7.29
CA SER A 116 3.37 5.97 -7.93
C SER A 116 2.84 4.90 -6.96
N VAL A 117 2.26 3.84 -7.50
CA VAL A 117 1.81 2.65 -6.74
C VAL A 117 2.92 2.12 -5.83
N ILE A 118 4.13 2.00 -6.36
CA ILE A 118 5.29 1.47 -5.63
C ILE A 118 5.63 2.37 -4.44
N ARG A 119 5.62 3.70 -4.62
CA ARG A 119 5.93 4.65 -3.55
C ARG A 119 4.91 4.57 -2.42
N VAL A 120 3.62 4.53 -2.76
CA VAL A 120 2.54 4.39 -1.77
C VAL A 120 2.68 3.08 -0.98
N ALA A 121 2.85 1.94 -1.66
CA ALA A 121 2.95 0.66 -0.99
C ALA A 121 4.21 0.54 -0.11
N ARG A 122 5.34 1.11 -0.53
CA ARG A 122 6.57 1.16 0.28
C ARG A 122 6.42 2.07 1.50
N MET A 123 5.76 3.21 1.35
CA MET A 123 5.49 4.15 2.44
C MET A 123 4.69 3.46 3.55
N LEU A 124 3.63 2.72 3.18
CA LEU A 124 2.81 1.96 4.12
C LEU A 124 3.59 0.82 4.80
N LYS A 125 4.42 0.09 4.04
CA LYS A 125 5.23 -1.00 4.57
C LYS A 125 6.31 -0.53 5.54
N LEU A 126 7.02 0.54 5.19
CA LEU A 126 8.11 1.08 6.02
C LEU A 126 7.58 1.88 7.21
N GLY A 127 6.31 2.31 7.17
CA GLY A 127 5.73 3.16 8.19
C GLY A 127 6.29 4.59 8.11
N LEU A 128 6.48 5.12 6.90
CA LEU A 128 6.90 6.50 6.69
C LEU A 128 5.71 7.44 6.94
N GLN A 129 5.34 7.54 8.21
CA GLN A 129 4.24 8.36 8.67
C GLN A 129 4.59 9.84 8.54
N THR A 130 3.57 10.66 8.33
CA THR A 130 3.69 12.11 8.41
C THR A 130 3.33 12.52 9.83
N PRO A 131 4.22 13.20 10.55
CA PRO A 131 3.94 13.59 11.93
C PRO A 131 2.75 14.55 11.99
N VAL A 132 1.92 14.37 13.00
CA VAL A 132 0.88 15.33 13.37
C VAL A 132 1.49 16.33 14.34
N ARG A 133 1.54 17.61 13.95
CA ARG A 133 2.05 18.66 14.82
C ARG A 133 0.95 19.10 15.77
N VAL A 134 1.17 18.95 17.06
CA VAL A 134 0.26 19.35 18.13
C VAL A 134 0.91 20.51 18.90
N SER A 135 0.23 21.65 18.89
CA SER A 135 0.69 22.83 19.63
C SER A 135 0.01 22.92 21.00
N ILE A 136 0.80 22.87 22.05
CA ILE A 136 0.37 23.04 23.43
C ILE A 136 0.73 24.46 23.85
N ASN A 137 -0.19 25.41 23.66
CA ASN A 137 0.00 26.80 24.05
C ASN A 137 -1.03 27.19 25.11
N ASN A 138 -0.62 27.92 26.13
CA ASN A 138 -1.51 28.57 27.12
C ASN A 138 -2.54 27.61 27.78
N ALA A 139 -2.16 26.36 28.08
CA ALA A 139 -2.95 25.50 28.93
C ALA A 139 -2.55 25.73 30.40
N ARG A 140 -3.46 26.24 31.21
CA ARG A 140 -3.21 26.55 32.64
C ARG A 140 -3.72 25.44 33.55
N ILE A 141 -4.64 24.62 33.07
CA ILE A 141 -5.22 23.51 33.83
C ILE A 141 -5.32 22.24 32.96
N PRO A 142 -5.27 21.05 33.55
CA PRO A 142 -5.33 19.78 32.80
C PRO A 142 -6.54 19.66 31.86
N ALA A 143 -7.69 20.18 32.26
CA ALA A 143 -8.90 20.14 31.43
C ALA A 143 -8.74 20.96 30.12
N GLN A 144 -8.06 22.10 30.16
CA GLN A 144 -7.79 22.90 28.95
C GLN A 144 -6.79 22.18 28.04
N LEU A 145 -5.81 21.50 28.60
CA LEU A 145 -4.86 20.68 27.85
C LEU A 145 -5.59 19.52 27.16
N ALA A 146 -6.41 18.78 27.90
CA ALA A 146 -7.16 17.66 27.34
C ALA A 146 -8.08 18.08 26.17
N GLN A 147 -8.79 19.22 26.29
CA GLN A 147 -9.62 19.75 25.22
C GLN A 147 -8.80 20.20 24.00
N LYS A 148 -7.64 20.81 24.22
CA LYS A 148 -6.77 21.25 23.09
C LYS A 148 -6.16 20.08 22.37
N LEU A 149 -5.73 19.05 23.09
CA LEU A 149 -5.22 17.81 22.50
C LEU A 149 -6.32 17.10 21.70
N ALA A 150 -7.50 16.92 22.30
CA ALA A 150 -8.62 16.25 21.66
C ALA A 150 -9.07 16.90 20.33
N ARG A 151 -8.85 18.21 20.15
CA ARG A 151 -9.14 18.90 18.89
C ARG A 151 -8.09 18.70 17.81
N GLN A 152 -6.86 18.32 18.19
CA GLN A 152 -5.72 18.22 17.29
C GLN A 152 -5.36 16.77 16.97
N ILE A 153 -5.73 15.85 17.84
CA ILE A 153 -5.58 14.40 17.65
C ILE A 153 -6.95 13.73 17.75
N ASP A 154 -7.12 12.61 17.08
CA ASP A 154 -8.38 11.85 17.11
C ASP A 154 -8.51 11.02 18.40
N ALA A 155 -8.67 11.73 19.52
CA ALA A 155 -8.80 11.16 20.84
C ALA A 155 -9.88 11.87 21.65
N ASP A 156 -10.54 11.14 22.54
CA ASP A 156 -11.56 11.71 23.41
C ASP A 156 -10.91 12.53 24.55
N SER A 157 -11.46 13.73 24.80
CA SER A 157 -11.00 14.61 25.87
C SER A 157 -11.13 13.99 27.26
N THR A 158 -12.15 13.15 27.47
CA THR A 158 -12.34 12.44 28.75
C THR A 158 -11.29 11.36 28.96
N ALA A 159 -10.92 10.62 27.92
CA ALA A 159 -9.84 9.65 27.99
C ALA A 159 -8.49 10.31 28.27
N ILE A 160 -8.21 11.45 27.62
CA ILE A 160 -6.98 12.23 27.88
C ILE A 160 -6.98 12.73 29.32
N MET A 161 -8.11 13.25 29.80
CA MET A 161 -8.22 13.74 31.18
C MET A 161 -7.98 12.63 32.22
N GLN A 162 -8.51 11.43 31.97
CA GLN A 162 -8.27 10.27 32.84
C GLN A 162 -6.78 9.93 32.94
N VAL A 163 -6.05 9.98 31.81
CA VAL A 163 -4.61 9.73 31.79
C VAL A 163 -3.86 10.84 32.54
N LEU A 164 -4.22 12.11 32.34
CA LEU A 164 -3.58 13.25 32.99
C LEU A 164 -3.79 13.30 34.51
N THR A 165 -4.83 12.66 35.03
CA THR A 165 -5.16 12.61 36.46
C THR A 165 -4.84 11.25 37.09
N SER A 166 -4.36 10.27 36.32
CA SER A 166 -4.07 8.93 36.82
C SER A 166 -2.81 8.92 37.70
N PRO A 167 -2.92 8.47 38.96
CA PRO A 167 -1.76 8.31 39.84
C PRO A 167 -0.77 7.24 39.36
N GLU A 168 -1.27 6.24 38.60
CA GLU A 168 -0.43 5.16 38.07
C GLU A 168 0.46 5.68 36.94
N VAL A 169 -0.11 6.45 36.02
CA VAL A 169 0.63 7.08 34.94
C VAL A 169 1.66 8.07 35.49
N ALA A 170 1.27 8.92 36.45
CA ALA A 170 2.16 9.87 37.09
C ALA A 170 3.39 9.18 37.72
N ARG A 171 3.16 8.13 38.51
CA ARG A 171 4.25 7.34 39.12
C ARG A 171 5.13 6.66 38.08
N GLY A 172 4.57 6.18 36.97
CA GLY A 172 5.35 5.55 35.90
C GLY A 172 6.35 6.49 35.22
N VAL A 173 6.10 7.80 35.25
CA VAL A 173 6.99 8.85 34.68
C VAL A 173 7.75 9.65 35.76
N GLY A 174 7.65 9.24 37.04
CA GLY A 174 8.40 9.89 38.14
C GLY A 174 7.74 11.15 38.68
N PHE A 175 6.45 11.36 38.45
CA PHE A 175 5.65 12.48 38.95
C PHE A 175 4.55 11.99 39.90
N ASP A 176 3.86 12.91 40.55
CA ASP A 176 2.58 12.66 41.20
C ASP A 176 1.42 13.21 40.33
N SER A 177 0.18 12.92 40.71
CA SER A 177 -1.01 13.34 39.96
C SER A 177 -1.19 14.87 39.90
N VAL A 178 -0.58 15.61 40.80
CA VAL A 178 -0.62 17.09 40.87
C VAL A 178 0.44 17.68 39.96
N THR A 179 1.64 17.11 40.00
CA THR A 179 2.82 17.63 39.29
C THR A 179 2.95 17.09 37.86
N LEU A 180 2.22 16.02 37.50
CA LEU A 180 2.23 15.46 36.15
C LEU A 180 1.96 16.50 35.06
N PHE A 181 1.07 17.45 35.34
CA PHE A 181 0.75 18.52 34.38
C PHE A 181 1.96 19.43 34.08
N SER A 182 2.89 19.61 35.00
CA SER A 182 4.09 20.44 34.79
C SER A 182 5.07 19.86 33.78
N MET A 183 4.90 18.59 33.39
CA MET A 183 5.69 17.95 32.33
C MET A 183 5.38 18.53 30.95
N PHE A 184 4.15 19.06 30.77
CA PHE A 184 3.71 19.59 29.49
C PHE A 184 4.16 21.05 29.31
N ILE A 185 5.34 21.22 28.76
CA ILE A 185 5.88 22.54 28.44
C ILE A 185 5.12 23.10 27.22
N PRO A 186 4.74 24.41 27.23
CA PRO A 186 4.17 25.04 26.05
C PRO A 186 5.13 25.00 24.87
N ASP A 187 4.85 24.14 23.90
CA ASP A 187 5.65 23.96 22.68
C ASP A 187 4.81 23.25 21.60
N SER A 188 5.43 23.01 20.45
CA SER A 188 4.86 22.23 19.35
C SER A 188 5.52 20.84 19.32
N TYR A 189 4.73 19.82 19.54
CA TYR A 189 5.16 18.41 19.56
C TYR A 189 4.79 17.72 18.26
N GLU A 190 5.62 16.80 17.82
CA GLU A 190 5.36 15.96 16.66
C GLU A 190 5.05 14.53 17.12
N PHE A 191 3.85 14.05 16.73
CA PHE A 191 3.37 12.69 17.03
C PHE A 191 3.32 11.85 15.76
N TYR A 192 3.70 10.58 15.87
CA TYR A 192 3.71 9.60 14.79
C TYR A 192 2.69 8.51 15.00
#